data_46c03c318e30135b0a9a21ee2d7988fa
#
_entry.id   46c03c318e30135b0a9a21ee2d7988fa
#
_cell.length_a   1.000
_cell.length_b   1.000
_cell.length_c   1.000
_cell.angle_alpha   90.00
_cell.angle_beta   90.00
_cell.angle_gamma   90.00
#
_symmetry.space_group_name_H-M   'P 1'
#
loop_
_entity.id
_entity.type
_entity.pdbx_description
1 polymer ?
#
loop_
_entity_poly.entity_id
_entity_poly.type
_entity_poly.pdbx_seq_one_letter_code
_entity_poly.pdbx_strand_id
1 'polypeptide(L)'
;KYIFTGTGTNQPGGVKTAGKGASGAYTDGTDQITVGKTASLTEENVIALYGLLGDGYERNAVWCMNKATFFSDFFPLMNKSKNNVIEFANGKYYIMGAEVYFTGSLAAHEAYLGDFSYIIGNYSQDITVVRSEHSGLATNSIDYLGACVFDSKPVAGFGAFVHLAKAAA
;
A
#
# COMPACT_ATOMS: atom_id res chain seq x y z
N LYS A 1 -6.27 -0.76 7.17
CA LYS A 1 -5.02 -0.09 7.60
C LYS A 1 -3.85 -1.06 7.56
N TYR A 2 -3.89 -2.18 8.24
CA TYR A 2 -2.75 -3.11 8.36
C TYR A 2 -2.29 -3.74 7.03
N ILE A 3 -3.17 -3.89 6.03
CA ILE A 3 -2.79 -4.35 4.67
C ILE A 3 -1.71 -3.45 4.05
N PHE A 4 -1.68 -2.17 4.39
CA PHE A 4 -0.67 -1.23 3.90
C PHE A 4 0.51 -1.08 4.87
N THR A 5 0.26 -0.87 6.16
CA THR A 5 1.24 -0.42 7.14
C THR A 5 1.62 -1.46 8.18
N GLY A 6 1.08 -2.66 8.10
CA GLY A 6 1.39 -3.73 9.04
C GLY A 6 2.85 -4.20 8.94
N THR A 7 3.48 -4.46 10.08
CA THR A 7 4.89 -4.87 10.16
C THR A 7 5.08 -6.38 10.25
N GLY A 8 3.99 -7.15 10.42
CA GLY A 8 4.07 -8.60 10.61
C GLY A 8 4.55 -9.03 12.01
N THR A 9 4.77 -8.09 12.93
CA THR A 9 5.14 -8.39 14.32
C THR A 9 4.01 -7.92 15.23
N ASN A 10 3.35 -8.85 15.91
CA ASN A 10 2.15 -8.62 16.73
C ASN A 10 1.00 -7.91 16.00
N GLN A 11 1.04 -7.91 14.68
CA GLN A 11 0.01 -7.37 13.78
C GLN A 11 0.17 -7.98 12.38
N PRO A 12 -0.89 -8.03 11.57
CA PRO A 12 -0.81 -8.53 10.20
C PRO A 12 0.28 -7.83 9.38
N GLY A 13 0.95 -8.59 8.49
CA GLY A 13 1.92 -8.03 7.56
C GLY A 13 1.23 -7.23 6.44
N GLY A 14 1.79 -6.08 6.08
CA GLY A 14 1.27 -5.20 5.03
C GLY A 14 2.25 -5.02 3.87
N VAL A 15 1.84 -4.29 2.84
CA VAL A 15 2.66 -4.00 1.64
C VAL A 15 3.99 -3.35 2.02
N LYS A 16 4.04 -2.60 3.10
CA LYS A 16 5.27 -1.96 3.62
C LYS A 16 6.39 -2.96 3.93
N THR A 17 6.08 -4.26 4.06
CA THR A 17 7.03 -5.36 4.32
C THR A 17 7.10 -6.34 3.14
N ALA A 18 6.78 -5.90 1.93
CA ALA A 18 6.73 -6.72 0.72
C ALA A 18 7.96 -6.56 -0.20
N GLY A 19 8.96 -5.79 0.21
CA GLY A 19 10.19 -5.56 -0.56
C GLY A 19 11.05 -6.81 -0.74
N LYS A 20 11.98 -6.75 -1.66
CA LYS A 20 12.95 -7.82 -1.98
C LYS A 20 14.07 -7.95 -0.95
N GLY A 21 14.27 -6.94 -0.12
CA GLY A 21 15.31 -6.92 0.90
C GLY A 21 15.06 -7.84 2.09
N ALA A 22 16.02 -7.90 3.00
CA ALA A 22 15.90 -8.67 4.24
C ALA A 22 14.65 -8.24 5.03
N SER A 23 13.90 -9.23 5.52
CA SER A 23 12.64 -9.01 6.27
C SER A 23 11.57 -8.22 5.49
N GLY A 24 11.63 -8.23 4.14
CA GLY A 24 10.66 -7.54 3.30
C GLY A 24 10.87 -6.01 3.20
N ALA A 25 12.07 -5.54 3.49
CA ALA A 25 12.42 -4.13 3.30
C ALA A 25 12.53 -3.79 1.81
N TYR A 26 12.14 -2.57 1.45
CA TYR A 26 12.39 -2.03 0.12
C TYR A 26 13.81 -1.47 0.02
N THR A 27 14.44 -1.66 -1.13
CA THR A 27 15.82 -1.23 -1.38
C THR A 27 15.84 -0.30 -2.58
N ASP A 28 16.43 0.89 -2.42
CA ASP A 28 16.54 1.88 -3.48
C ASP A 28 17.29 1.31 -4.70
N GLY A 29 16.77 1.56 -5.90
CA GLY A 29 17.29 1.02 -7.15
C GLY A 29 16.96 -0.45 -7.43
N THR A 30 16.32 -1.20 -6.51
CA THR A 30 15.97 -2.62 -6.69
C THR A 30 14.46 -2.82 -6.77
N ASP A 31 13.72 -2.23 -5.85
CA ASP A 31 12.27 -2.27 -5.73
C ASP A 31 11.70 -0.96 -5.14
N GLN A 32 12.56 0.04 -5.00
CA GLN A 32 12.22 1.37 -4.52
C GLN A 32 12.91 2.44 -5.38
N ILE A 33 12.20 3.55 -5.56
CA ILE A 33 12.81 4.81 -6.02
C ILE A 33 12.63 5.85 -4.95
N THR A 34 13.74 6.43 -4.50
CA THR A 34 13.73 7.50 -3.50
C THR A 34 13.96 8.86 -4.17
N VAL A 35 12.96 9.72 -4.09
CA VAL A 35 13.05 11.11 -4.58
C VAL A 35 13.54 12.01 -3.44
N GLY A 36 14.52 12.86 -3.71
CA GLY A 36 15.03 13.79 -2.70
C GLY A 36 13.94 14.71 -2.15
N LYS A 37 14.07 15.12 -0.88
CA LYS A 37 13.10 15.95 -0.15
C LYS A 37 12.59 17.18 -0.90
N THR A 38 13.51 17.93 -1.49
CA THR A 38 13.24 19.17 -2.24
C THR A 38 13.03 18.96 -3.73
N ALA A 39 13.28 17.74 -4.22
CA ALA A 39 13.13 17.40 -5.60
C ALA A 39 11.64 17.17 -5.96
N SER A 40 11.24 17.65 -7.13
CA SER A 40 9.95 17.30 -7.70
C SER A 40 10.02 15.90 -8.30
N LEU A 41 8.92 15.16 -8.22
CA LEU A 41 8.77 13.91 -8.96
C LEU A 41 8.90 14.20 -10.46
N THR A 42 9.64 13.35 -11.16
CA THR A 42 9.80 13.45 -12.62
C THR A 42 9.14 12.25 -13.32
N GLU A 43 8.85 12.41 -14.59
CA GLU A 43 8.35 11.34 -15.44
C GLU A 43 9.32 10.14 -15.45
N GLU A 44 10.62 10.41 -15.50
CA GLU A 44 11.68 9.39 -15.48
C GLU A 44 11.63 8.53 -14.21
N ASN A 45 11.35 9.13 -13.05
CA ASN A 45 11.21 8.39 -11.79
C ASN A 45 10.02 7.43 -11.82
N VAL A 46 8.91 7.83 -12.43
CA VAL A 46 7.71 6.98 -12.56
C VAL A 46 7.97 5.83 -13.52
N ILE A 47 8.61 6.11 -14.65
CA ILE A 47 8.98 5.09 -15.65
C ILE A 47 9.99 4.11 -15.04
N ALA A 48 11.01 4.62 -14.35
CA ALA A 48 12.01 3.78 -13.70
C ALA A 48 11.37 2.88 -12.63
N LEU A 49 10.44 3.41 -11.83
CA LEU A 49 9.73 2.61 -10.83
C LEU A 49 8.91 1.50 -11.47
N TYR A 50 8.20 1.80 -12.56
CA TYR A 50 7.43 0.79 -13.29
C TYR A 50 8.34 -0.33 -13.84
N GLY A 51 9.55 0.02 -14.29
CA GLY A 51 10.56 -0.94 -14.75
C GLY A 51 11.17 -1.83 -13.65
N LEU A 52 11.01 -1.46 -12.37
CA LEU A 52 11.45 -2.30 -11.24
C LEU A 52 10.40 -3.35 -10.85
N LEU A 53 9.16 -3.21 -11.34
CA LEU A 53 8.12 -4.21 -11.10
C LEU A 53 8.52 -5.52 -11.78
N GLY A 54 8.33 -6.64 -11.10
CA GLY A 54 8.67 -7.95 -11.65
C GLY A 54 7.79 -8.33 -12.84
N ASP A 55 8.36 -9.03 -13.79
CA ASP A 55 7.67 -9.50 -15.00
C ASP A 55 6.41 -10.32 -14.65
N GLY A 56 5.30 -10.00 -15.30
CA GLY A 56 4.02 -10.70 -15.14
C GLY A 56 3.10 -10.12 -14.06
N TYR A 57 3.57 -9.20 -13.19
CA TYR A 57 2.74 -8.53 -12.20
C TYR A 57 2.07 -7.27 -12.74
N GLU A 58 2.51 -6.74 -13.88
CA GLU A 58 1.98 -5.52 -14.49
C GLU A 58 0.51 -5.62 -14.90
N ARG A 59 0.01 -6.84 -15.19
CA ARG A 59 -1.37 -7.03 -15.70
C ARG A 59 -2.45 -6.62 -14.71
N ASN A 60 -2.21 -6.83 -13.41
CA ASN A 60 -3.14 -6.52 -12.33
C ASN A 60 -2.55 -5.47 -11.37
N ALA A 61 -1.45 -4.85 -11.76
CA ALA A 61 -0.82 -3.84 -10.93
C ALA A 61 -1.73 -2.62 -10.77
N VAL A 62 -1.81 -2.11 -9.55
CA VAL A 62 -2.53 -0.89 -9.22
C VAL A 62 -1.66 0.02 -8.38
N TRP A 63 -1.85 1.32 -8.54
CA TRP A 63 -1.22 2.32 -7.70
C TRP A 63 -2.04 2.53 -6.43
N CYS A 64 -1.39 2.50 -5.29
CA CYS A 64 -1.98 2.86 -4.01
C CYS A 64 -1.20 4.00 -3.38
N MET A 65 -1.88 5.10 -3.09
CA MET A 65 -1.28 6.28 -2.48
C MET A 65 -2.31 7.12 -1.72
N ASN A 66 -1.82 8.06 -0.93
CA ASN A 66 -2.68 9.06 -0.30
C ASN A 66 -3.12 10.08 -1.36
N LYS A 67 -4.37 10.55 -1.26
CA LYS A 67 -4.91 11.59 -2.14
C LYS A 67 -4.06 12.86 -2.14
N ALA A 68 -3.54 13.27 -0.99
CA ALA A 68 -2.64 14.42 -0.89
C ALA A 68 -1.36 14.20 -1.70
N THR A 69 -0.74 13.01 -1.62
CA THR A 69 0.45 12.64 -2.40
C THR A 69 0.19 12.73 -3.90
N PHE A 70 -0.96 12.22 -4.36
CA PHE A 70 -1.30 12.27 -5.77
C PHE A 70 -1.36 13.70 -6.28
N PHE A 71 -2.10 14.57 -5.61
CA PHE A 71 -2.28 15.95 -6.07
C PHE A 71 -1.03 16.83 -5.87
N SER A 72 -0.17 16.53 -4.91
CA SER A 72 1.08 17.29 -4.70
C SER A 72 2.21 16.86 -5.61
N ASP A 73 2.38 15.56 -5.82
CA ASP A 73 3.59 15.03 -6.44
C ASP A 73 3.33 14.52 -7.88
N PHE A 74 2.20 13.84 -8.12
CA PHE A 74 1.90 13.22 -9.42
C PHE A 74 1.09 14.15 -10.34
N PHE A 75 0.08 14.83 -9.82
CA PHE A 75 -0.79 15.68 -10.65
C PHE A 75 -0.04 16.76 -11.46
N PRO A 76 1.03 17.40 -10.92
CA PRO A 76 1.84 18.34 -11.70
C PRO A 76 2.49 17.72 -12.95
N LEU A 77 2.67 16.39 -12.99
CA LEU A 77 3.22 15.68 -14.16
C LEU A 77 2.23 15.64 -15.33
N MET A 78 0.90 15.62 -15.07
CA MET A 78 -0.10 15.62 -16.14
C MET A 78 0.10 16.75 -17.16
N ASN A 79 0.51 17.94 -16.66
CA ASN A 79 0.70 19.11 -17.51
C ASN A 79 2.12 19.26 -18.05
N LYS A 80 3.09 18.52 -17.51
CA LYS A 80 4.52 18.63 -17.84
C LYS A 80 5.03 17.44 -18.64
N SER A 81 4.35 16.30 -18.54
CA SER A 81 4.75 15.07 -19.21
C SER A 81 4.53 15.16 -20.72
N LYS A 82 5.55 14.83 -21.49
CA LYS A 82 5.46 14.72 -22.95
C LYS A 82 4.78 13.43 -23.40
N ASN A 83 4.75 12.41 -22.56
CA ASN A 83 4.33 11.04 -22.90
C ASN A 83 2.99 10.62 -22.26
N ASN A 84 2.21 11.56 -21.73
CA ASN A 84 0.91 11.27 -21.08
C ASN A 84 0.99 10.12 -20.07
N VAL A 85 1.99 10.19 -19.16
CA VAL A 85 2.21 9.17 -18.13
C VAL A 85 0.99 9.02 -17.21
N ILE A 86 0.22 10.11 -17.04
CA ILE A 86 -0.99 10.12 -16.21
C ILE A 86 -2.20 10.46 -17.08
N GLU A 87 -3.20 9.62 -17.04
CA GLU A 87 -4.45 9.78 -17.76
C GLU A 87 -5.65 9.84 -16.81
N PHE A 88 -6.67 10.57 -17.19
CA PHE A 88 -7.96 10.59 -16.52
C PHE A 88 -9.03 10.07 -17.47
N ALA A 89 -9.57 8.91 -17.17
CA ALA A 89 -10.60 8.27 -17.98
C ALA A 89 -11.68 7.63 -17.09
N ASN A 90 -12.94 7.69 -17.51
CA ASN A 90 -14.07 7.05 -16.81
C ASN A 90 -14.19 7.43 -15.32
N GLY A 91 -13.79 8.65 -14.94
CA GLY A 91 -13.84 9.11 -13.55
C GLY A 91 -12.70 8.58 -12.66
N LYS A 92 -11.69 7.93 -13.24
CA LYS A 92 -10.53 7.36 -12.55
C LYS A 92 -9.23 7.89 -13.11
N TYR A 93 -8.20 7.89 -12.29
CA TYR A 93 -6.83 8.21 -12.71
C TYR A 93 -6.06 6.93 -13.00
N TYR A 94 -5.25 6.98 -14.06
CA TYR A 94 -4.35 5.91 -14.47
C TYR A 94 -2.93 6.47 -14.59
N ILE A 95 -1.95 5.72 -14.12
CA ILE A 95 -0.54 6.04 -14.27
C ILE A 95 0.11 4.87 -14.99
N MET A 96 0.68 5.11 -16.17
CA MET A 96 1.25 4.04 -17.03
C MET A 96 0.26 2.88 -17.30
N GLY A 97 -1.03 3.21 -17.44
CA GLY A 97 -2.09 2.22 -17.67
C GLY A 97 -2.60 1.50 -16.41
N ALA A 98 -1.94 1.64 -15.26
CA ALA A 98 -2.39 1.07 -13.99
C ALA A 98 -3.30 2.04 -13.24
N GLU A 99 -4.42 1.55 -12.71
CA GLU A 99 -5.42 2.34 -11.99
C GLU A 99 -4.87 2.87 -10.65
N VAL A 100 -5.28 4.08 -10.28
CA VAL A 100 -4.88 4.72 -9.01
C VAL A 100 -5.98 4.57 -7.97
N TYR A 101 -5.64 3.94 -6.85
CA TYR A 101 -6.49 3.81 -5.67
C TYR A 101 -6.01 4.73 -4.54
N PHE A 102 -6.93 5.53 -4.03
CA PHE A 102 -6.64 6.44 -2.92
C PHE A 102 -6.91 5.78 -1.58
N THR A 103 -5.94 5.84 -0.69
CA THR A 103 -6.08 5.36 0.69
C THR A 103 -5.48 6.35 1.69
N GLY A 104 -6.20 6.63 2.77
CA GLY A 104 -5.67 7.44 3.88
C GLY A 104 -4.75 6.68 4.83
N SER A 105 -4.49 5.38 4.56
CA SER A 105 -3.63 4.55 5.42
C SER A 105 -2.15 4.70 5.11
N LEU A 106 -1.80 5.29 3.97
CA LEU A 106 -0.42 5.56 3.57
C LEU A 106 0.00 6.96 4.02
N ALA A 107 1.28 7.12 4.33
CA ALA A 107 1.85 8.42 4.67
C ALA A 107 1.87 9.35 3.45
N ALA A 108 2.04 10.64 3.70
CA ALA A 108 2.26 11.60 2.63
C ALA A 108 3.59 11.29 1.92
N HIS A 109 3.62 11.51 0.61
CA HIS A 109 4.77 11.29 -0.25
C HIS A 109 5.24 9.82 -0.37
N GLU A 110 4.37 8.86 -0.02
CA GLU A 110 4.57 7.43 -0.26
C GLU A 110 3.57 6.93 -1.30
N ALA A 111 4.02 6.13 -2.26
CA ALA A 111 3.17 5.45 -3.22
C ALA A 111 3.68 4.03 -3.46
N TYR A 112 2.76 3.09 -3.61
CA TYR A 112 3.04 1.70 -3.92
C TYR A 112 2.39 1.32 -5.24
N LEU A 113 3.14 0.64 -6.09
CA LEU A 113 2.63 0.00 -7.29
C LEU A 113 2.81 -1.50 -7.14
N GLY A 114 1.79 -2.27 -7.44
CA GLY A 114 1.91 -3.73 -7.42
C GLY A 114 0.59 -4.45 -7.55
N ASP A 115 0.69 -5.77 -7.59
CA ASP A 115 -0.46 -6.67 -7.65
C ASP A 115 -0.89 -7.10 -6.24
N PHE A 116 -1.99 -6.55 -5.78
CA PHE A 116 -2.52 -6.81 -4.43
C PHE A 116 -3.15 -8.20 -4.27
N SER A 117 -3.30 -8.98 -5.35
CA SER A 117 -3.71 -10.39 -5.25
C SER A 117 -2.66 -11.26 -4.54
N TYR A 118 -1.41 -10.78 -4.46
CA TYR A 118 -0.31 -11.42 -3.73
C TYR A 118 -0.26 -11.07 -2.25
N ILE A 119 -1.32 -10.48 -1.70
CA ILE A 119 -1.49 -10.36 -0.25
C ILE A 119 -2.41 -11.49 0.20
N ILE A 120 -1.84 -12.44 0.94
CA ILE A 120 -2.57 -13.59 1.48
C ILE A 120 -3.10 -13.22 2.86
N GLY A 121 -4.41 -13.32 3.05
CA GLY A 121 -5.08 -13.17 4.35
C GLY A 121 -5.58 -14.52 4.85
N ASN A 122 -5.43 -14.77 6.13
CA ASN A 122 -5.93 -15.96 6.78
C ASN A 122 -6.71 -15.61 8.06
N TYR A 123 -7.88 -16.22 8.21
CA TYR A 123 -8.64 -16.20 9.45
C TYR A 123 -8.33 -17.48 10.21
N SER A 124 -7.64 -17.38 11.33
CA SER A 124 -7.36 -18.52 12.22
C SER A 124 -8.56 -18.84 13.10
N GLN A 125 -9.36 -17.84 13.41
CA GLN A 125 -10.59 -17.99 14.18
C GLN A 125 -11.64 -17.04 13.61
N ASP A 126 -12.82 -17.62 13.32
CA ASP A 126 -13.98 -16.84 12.90
C ASP A 126 -14.46 -15.89 13.99
N ILE A 127 -15.28 -14.93 13.63
CA ILE A 127 -15.86 -13.99 14.57
C ILE A 127 -16.68 -14.75 15.60
N THR A 128 -16.21 -14.74 16.85
CA THR A 128 -16.94 -15.30 18.00
C THR A 128 -17.47 -14.18 18.87
N VAL A 129 -18.72 -14.27 19.26
CA VAL A 129 -19.36 -13.33 20.18
C VAL A 129 -19.64 -14.09 21.48
N VAL A 130 -19.00 -13.66 22.56
CA VAL A 130 -19.21 -14.20 23.90
C VAL A 130 -20.00 -13.19 24.72
N ARG A 131 -21.11 -13.66 25.30
CA ARG A 131 -21.92 -12.90 26.26
C ARG A 131 -21.42 -13.18 27.68
N SER A 132 -21.16 -12.14 28.44
CA SER A 132 -20.83 -12.22 29.85
C SER A 132 -21.93 -11.58 30.68
N GLU A 133 -22.45 -12.35 31.63
CA GLU A 133 -23.44 -11.84 32.63
C GLU A 133 -22.76 -11.42 33.92
N HIS A 134 -21.46 -11.74 34.08
CA HIS A 134 -20.75 -11.52 35.32
C HIS A 134 -19.95 -10.21 35.37
N SER A 135 -19.46 -9.74 34.21
CA SER A 135 -18.63 -8.54 34.13
C SER A 135 -19.42 -7.25 34.39
N GLY A 136 -20.72 -7.25 34.11
CA GLY A 136 -21.61 -6.09 34.26
C GLY A 136 -22.47 -6.07 35.53
N LEU A 137 -22.23 -6.96 36.51
CA LEU A 137 -23.08 -7.09 37.71
C LEU A 137 -23.21 -5.79 38.52
N ALA A 138 -22.14 -5.01 38.61
CA ALA A 138 -22.14 -3.75 39.38
C ALA A 138 -22.97 -2.65 38.71
N THR A 139 -23.18 -2.73 37.41
CA THR A 139 -23.90 -1.73 36.59
C THR A 139 -25.21 -2.26 36.03
N ASN A 140 -25.58 -3.50 36.37
CA ASN A 140 -26.75 -4.21 35.83
C ASN A 140 -26.78 -4.20 34.32
N SER A 141 -25.60 -4.45 33.69
CA SER A 141 -25.39 -4.52 32.24
C SER A 141 -24.93 -5.90 31.80
N ILE A 142 -25.14 -6.22 30.53
CA ILE A 142 -24.65 -7.44 29.88
C ILE A 142 -23.57 -7.03 28.90
N ASP A 143 -22.38 -7.60 29.05
CA ASP A 143 -21.26 -7.32 28.18
C ASP A 143 -21.16 -8.35 27.05
N TYR A 144 -20.91 -7.87 25.85
CA TYR A 144 -20.66 -8.71 24.68
C TYR A 144 -19.22 -8.48 24.20
N LEU A 145 -18.44 -9.54 24.13
CA LEU A 145 -17.09 -9.54 23.58
C LEU A 145 -17.10 -10.17 22.19
N GLY A 146 -16.81 -9.39 21.16
CA GLY A 146 -16.55 -9.90 19.80
C GLY A 146 -15.05 -10.06 19.59
N ALA A 147 -14.62 -11.25 19.23
CA ALA A 147 -13.21 -11.55 18.92
C ALA A 147 -13.09 -12.29 17.59
N CYS A 148 -12.07 -11.94 16.82
CA CYS A 148 -11.63 -12.71 15.65
C CYS A 148 -10.10 -12.71 15.59
N VAL A 149 -9.52 -13.76 15.04
CA VAL A 149 -8.06 -13.83 14.81
C VAL A 149 -7.83 -13.83 13.30
N PHE A 150 -7.26 -12.74 12.82
CA PHE A 150 -6.93 -12.52 11.41
C PHE A 150 -5.44 -12.19 11.29
N ASP A 151 -4.79 -12.80 10.31
CA ASP A 151 -3.43 -12.44 9.91
C ASP A 151 -3.37 -12.23 8.40
N SER A 152 -2.45 -11.40 7.94
CA SER A 152 -2.15 -11.23 6.52
C SER A 152 -0.65 -11.11 6.30
N LYS A 153 -0.20 -11.59 5.16
CA LYS A 153 1.20 -11.49 4.76
C LYS A 153 1.29 -11.27 3.25
N PRO A 154 2.04 -10.27 2.79
CA PRO A 154 2.37 -10.15 1.38
C PRO A 154 3.36 -11.25 1.00
N VAL A 155 3.26 -11.75 -0.23
CA VAL A 155 4.28 -12.62 -0.80
C VAL A 155 5.47 -11.76 -1.18
N ALA A 156 6.43 -11.64 -0.25
CA ALA A 156 7.61 -10.79 -0.40
C ALA A 156 8.69 -11.45 -1.26
N GLY A 157 9.60 -10.63 -1.80
CA GLY A 157 10.82 -11.09 -2.47
C GLY A 157 10.71 -11.35 -3.97
N PHE A 158 9.50 -11.37 -4.55
CA PHE A 158 9.30 -11.67 -5.97
C PHE A 158 9.13 -10.44 -6.87
N GLY A 159 9.14 -9.24 -6.30
CA GLY A 159 8.95 -7.99 -7.05
C GLY A 159 7.50 -7.71 -7.46
N ALA A 160 6.54 -8.32 -6.76
CA ALA A 160 5.12 -8.03 -6.96
C ALA A 160 4.73 -6.62 -6.52
N PHE A 161 5.56 -5.97 -5.71
CA PHE A 161 5.36 -4.61 -5.21
C PHE A 161 6.62 -3.78 -5.35
N VAL A 162 6.46 -2.54 -5.75
CA VAL A 162 7.50 -1.51 -5.77
C VAL A 162 7.04 -0.27 -5.03
N HIS A 163 7.97 0.46 -4.46
CA HIS A 163 7.72 1.59 -3.58
C HIS A 163 8.35 2.87 -4.13
N LEU A 164 7.58 3.94 -4.14
CA LEU A 164 8.08 5.29 -4.35
C LEU A 164 8.01 6.04 -3.04
N ALA A 165 9.16 6.48 -2.57
CA ALA A 165 9.27 7.30 -1.37
C ALA A 165 9.90 8.65 -1.71
N LYS A 166 9.39 9.72 -1.11
CA LYS A 166 10.08 11.00 -1.07
C LYS A 166 10.75 11.14 0.28
N ALA A 167 12.03 11.49 0.30
CA ALA A 167 12.78 11.63 1.55
C ALA A 167 12.04 12.55 2.52
N ALA A 168 11.93 12.11 3.77
CA ALA A 168 11.27 12.88 4.81
C ALA A 168 11.95 14.22 5.09
N ALA A 169 11.19 15.13 5.63
CA ALA A 169 11.65 16.44 6.04
C ALA A 169 12.65 16.40 7.20
#